data_758474633641f11623b0388993d5ba6c
#
_entry.id   758474633641f11623b0388993d5ba6c
#
_cell.length_a   1.000
_cell.length_b   1.000
_cell.length_c   1.000
_cell.angle_alpha   90.00
_cell.angle_beta   90.00
_cell.angle_gamma   90.00
#
_symmetry.space_group_name_H-M   'P 1'
#
loop_
_entity.id
_entity.type
_entity.pdbx_description
1 polymer ?
#
loop_
_entity_poly.entity_id
_entity_poly.type
_entity_poly.pdbx_seq_one_letter_code
_entity_poly.pdbx_strand_id
1 'polypeptide(L)'
;MFDCGEGTQRQILETTIKPRKVKKIFITHMHGDHIFGLPGFLASRSFQSSEEQTDLEVYGPVGIKQYVMTSLRTSGTRLPYHVHFKEIDEHKLGLVMENDKFAVYADKLDHTIFCIGYRVVQKDLEGTLDAEALKAAGVPFGPLFGQIKNGQDVVLEDGTKIIAKDFISAPKKGKVITILGDTRKTNASVRLGLGADVLVHESTYGKGDEKIAKSHGHST
;
A
#
# COMPACT_ATOMS: atom_id res chain seq x y z
N MET A 1 -1.92 3.31 3.31
CA MET A 1 -3.31 3.67 3.68
C MET A 1 -3.99 4.16 2.41
N PHE A 2 -5.25 3.82 2.22
CA PHE A 2 -6.06 4.29 1.08
C PHE A 2 -7.19 5.13 1.64
N ASP A 3 -7.39 6.30 1.06
CA ASP A 3 -8.27 7.39 1.49
C ASP A 3 -8.12 7.78 2.96
N CYS A 4 -8.68 8.92 3.33
CA CYS A 4 -8.62 9.47 4.67
C CYS A 4 -9.82 10.39 4.92
N GLY A 5 -11.01 9.80 5.01
CA GLY A 5 -12.24 10.49 5.35
C GLY A 5 -12.27 11.04 6.78
N GLU A 6 -13.30 11.77 7.13
CA GLU A 6 -13.42 12.53 8.38
C GLU A 6 -13.33 11.66 9.65
N GLY A 7 -13.77 10.41 9.60
CA GLY A 7 -13.73 9.49 10.75
C GLY A 7 -12.40 8.76 10.94
N THR A 8 -11.44 8.89 10.01
CA THR A 8 -10.22 8.06 9.95
C THR A 8 -9.38 8.11 11.23
N GLN A 9 -9.16 9.31 11.80
CA GLN A 9 -8.38 9.45 13.04
C GLN A 9 -9.00 8.66 14.20
N ARG A 10 -10.32 8.77 14.37
CA ARG A 10 -11.05 8.08 15.43
C ARG A 10 -11.02 6.58 15.22
N GLN A 11 -11.27 6.12 13.99
CA GLN A 11 -11.27 4.69 13.67
C GLN A 11 -9.89 4.05 13.89
N ILE A 12 -8.81 4.74 13.58
CA ILE A 12 -7.45 4.22 13.84
C ILE A 12 -7.19 3.99 15.32
N LEU A 13 -7.75 4.82 16.21
CA LEU A 13 -7.60 4.65 17.67
C LEU A 13 -8.23 3.34 18.18
N GLU A 14 -9.24 2.83 17.50
CA GLU A 14 -9.89 1.54 17.81
C GLU A 14 -9.10 0.33 17.26
N THR A 15 -7.93 0.57 16.68
CA THR A 15 -7.09 -0.47 16.06
C THR A 15 -5.70 -0.52 16.69
N THR A 16 -4.94 -1.55 16.36
CA THR A 16 -3.52 -1.66 16.74
C THR A 16 -2.60 -0.86 15.80
N ILE A 17 -3.15 -0.19 14.78
CA ILE A 17 -2.40 0.59 13.81
C ILE A 17 -1.87 1.86 14.46
N LYS A 18 -0.56 2.07 14.35
CA LYS A 18 0.08 3.29 14.83
C LYS A 18 0.21 4.29 13.69
N PRO A 19 -0.42 5.48 13.76
CA PRO A 19 -0.36 6.49 12.69
C PRO A 19 1.06 6.80 12.21
N ARG A 20 2.04 6.84 13.12
CA ARG A 20 3.45 7.07 12.79
C ARG A 20 4.06 6.05 11.83
N LYS A 21 3.52 4.82 11.77
CA LYS A 21 3.96 3.77 10.85
C LYS A 21 3.39 3.91 9.44
N VAL A 22 2.41 4.76 9.24
CA VAL A 22 1.88 5.08 7.90
C VAL A 22 2.90 5.95 7.18
N LYS A 23 3.50 5.43 6.13
CA LYS A 23 4.53 6.10 5.31
C LYS A 23 4.00 6.55 3.96
N LYS A 24 2.89 5.97 3.51
CA LYS A 24 2.29 6.28 2.21
C LYS A 24 0.76 6.31 2.33
N ILE A 25 0.16 7.32 1.71
CA ILE A 25 -1.29 7.49 1.61
C ILE A 25 -1.62 7.61 0.13
N PHE A 26 -2.63 6.87 -0.31
CA PHE A 26 -3.15 6.90 -1.67
C PHE A 26 -4.60 7.38 -1.61
N ILE A 27 -4.89 8.47 -2.29
CA ILE A 27 -6.22 9.09 -2.36
C ILE A 27 -6.84 8.73 -3.71
N THR A 28 -8.05 8.18 -3.67
CA THR A 28 -8.76 7.77 -4.88
C THR A 28 -9.33 8.97 -5.62
N HIS A 29 -9.99 9.90 -4.92
CA HIS A 29 -10.58 11.10 -5.51
C HIS A 29 -10.79 12.21 -4.46
N MET A 30 -11.24 13.38 -4.91
CA MET A 30 -11.27 14.59 -4.10
C MET A 30 -12.60 14.87 -3.40
N HIS A 31 -13.55 13.92 -3.34
CA HIS A 31 -14.75 14.10 -2.52
C HIS A 31 -14.41 14.13 -1.03
N GLY A 32 -15.21 14.83 -0.26
CA GLY A 32 -14.91 15.14 1.15
C GLY A 32 -14.80 13.92 2.04
N ASP A 33 -15.69 12.96 1.89
CA ASP A 33 -15.71 11.69 2.63
C ASP A 33 -14.46 10.82 2.39
N HIS A 34 -13.64 11.14 1.39
CA HIS A 34 -12.35 10.50 1.13
C HIS A 34 -11.13 11.31 1.59
N ILE A 35 -11.27 12.62 1.82
CA ILE A 35 -10.11 13.49 2.13
C ILE A 35 -10.25 14.36 3.38
N PHE A 36 -11.45 14.56 3.93
CA PHE A 36 -11.65 15.54 5.02
C PHE A 36 -10.92 15.17 6.32
N GLY A 37 -10.60 13.90 6.54
CA GLY A 37 -9.77 13.47 7.66
C GLY A 37 -8.27 13.70 7.48
N LEU A 38 -7.80 13.93 6.25
CA LEU A 38 -6.37 13.93 5.94
C LEU A 38 -5.57 15.02 6.68
N PRO A 39 -5.96 16.31 6.70
CA PRO A 39 -5.21 17.33 7.45
C PRO A 39 -5.12 17.00 8.94
N GLY A 40 -6.23 16.56 9.53
CA GLY A 40 -6.26 16.15 10.94
C GLY A 40 -5.41 14.93 11.23
N PHE A 41 -5.43 13.91 10.35
CA PHE A 41 -4.57 12.74 10.46
C PHE A 41 -3.08 13.13 10.42
N LEU A 42 -2.68 14.02 9.50
CA LEU A 42 -1.31 14.51 9.41
C LEU A 42 -0.88 15.23 10.70
N ALA A 43 -1.75 16.06 11.26
CA ALA A 43 -1.49 16.73 12.52
C ALA A 43 -1.34 15.74 13.69
N SER A 44 -2.27 14.79 13.84
CA SER A 44 -2.22 13.83 14.96
C SER A 44 -1.09 12.81 14.83
N ARG A 45 -0.64 12.48 13.61
CA ARG A 45 0.55 11.67 13.39
C ARG A 45 1.79 12.28 14.07
N SER A 46 1.84 13.61 14.18
CA SER A 46 2.95 14.35 14.78
C SER A 46 3.04 14.20 16.30
N PHE A 47 1.94 13.90 16.99
CA PHE A 47 1.90 13.87 18.46
C PHE A 47 2.38 12.55 19.09
N GLN A 48 2.64 11.52 18.30
CA GLN A 48 2.81 10.17 18.83
C GLN A 48 4.24 9.69 19.04
N SER A 49 5.27 10.52 18.97
CA SER A 49 6.64 10.05 19.22
C SER A 49 7.63 11.10 19.70
N SER A 50 8.52 10.66 20.59
CA SER A 50 9.82 11.28 20.88
C SER A 50 10.92 10.85 19.91
N GLU A 51 10.66 9.92 18.99
CA GLU A 51 11.58 9.43 17.98
C GLU A 51 11.48 10.28 16.72
N GLU A 52 12.55 10.33 15.94
CA GLU A 52 12.62 11.02 14.65
C GLU A 52 11.48 10.55 13.73
N GLN A 53 10.67 11.49 13.29
CA GLN A 53 9.50 11.18 12.45
C GLN A 53 9.94 11.05 11.01
N THR A 54 9.56 9.92 10.40
CA THR A 54 9.83 9.68 8.98
C THR A 54 8.91 10.50 8.10
N ASP A 55 9.40 10.94 6.97
CA ASP A 55 8.64 11.59 5.91
C ASP A 55 7.44 10.73 5.46
N LEU A 56 6.45 11.41 4.90
CA LEU A 56 5.23 10.80 4.40
C LEU A 56 5.05 11.13 2.91
N GLU A 57 4.67 10.16 2.13
CA GLU A 57 4.26 10.37 0.75
C GLU A 57 2.74 10.32 0.62
N VAL A 58 2.17 11.27 -0.10
CA VAL A 58 0.74 11.32 -0.43
C VAL A 58 0.59 11.29 -1.96
N TYR A 59 -0.05 10.24 -2.44
CA TYR A 59 -0.40 10.03 -3.84
C TYR A 59 -1.89 10.33 -4.01
N GLY A 60 -2.29 11.03 -5.06
CA GLY A 60 -3.70 11.31 -5.30
C GLY A 60 -3.92 12.28 -6.45
N PRO A 61 -5.18 12.63 -6.74
CA PRO A 61 -5.51 13.55 -7.81
C PRO A 61 -4.86 14.93 -7.65
N VAL A 62 -4.70 15.63 -8.76
CA VAL A 62 -4.29 17.03 -8.77
C VAL A 62 -5.23 17.86 -7.87
N GLY A 63 -4.64 18.72 -7.05
CA GLY A 63 -5.34 19.52 -6.04
C GLY A 63 -5.17 19.03 -4.60
N ILE A 64 -4.74 17.77 -4.39
CA ILE A 64 -4.56 17.23 -3.03
C ILE A 64 -3.51 17.99 -2.23
N LYS A 65 -2.41 18.39 -2.89
CA LYS A 65 -1.37 19.25 -2.27
C LYS A 65 -1.95 20.59 -1.85
N GLN A 66 -2.67 21.26 -2.74
CA GLN A 66 -3.27 22.55 -2.46
C GLN A 66 -4.25 22.48 -1.28
N TYR A 67 -5.13 21.47 -1.28
CA TYR A 67 -6.09 21.24 -0.20
C TYR A 67 -5.40 21.08 1.16
N VAL A 68 -4.45 20.17 1.26
CA VAL A 68 -3.75 19.89 2.52
C VAL A 68 -2.94 21.11 2.97
N MET A 69 -2.13 21.70 2.10
CA MET A 69 -1.29 22.83 2.46
C MET A 69 -2.11 24.07 2.87
N THR A 70 -3.26 24.29 2.24
CA THR A 70 -4.17 25.37 2.63
C THR A 70 -4.77 25.11 4.01
N SER A 71 -5.24 23.88 4.27
CA SER A 71 -5.80 23.49 5.55
C SER A 71 -4.80 23.65 6.70
N LEU A 72 -3.58 23.15 6.54
CA LEU A 72 -2.51 23.27 7.53
C LEU A 72 -2.11 24.73 7.78
N ARG A 73 -1.96 25.51 6.71
CA ARG A 73 -1.60 26.94 6.81
C ARG A 73 -2.68 27.74 7.53
N THR A 74 -3.94 27.55 7.16
CA THR A 74 -5.08 28.30 7.73
C THR A 74 -5.30 27.96 9.19
N SER A 75 -5.06 26.69 9.59
CA SER A 75 -5.13 26.26 10.99
C SER A 75 -3.89 26.58 11.82
N GLY A 76 -2.82 27.16 11.22
CA GLY A 76 -1.54 27.38 11.88
C GLY A 76 -0.78 26.10 12.24
N THR A 77 -1.20 24.94 11.69
CA THR A 77 -0.60 23.64 12.02
C THR A 77 0.77 23.50 11.34
N ARG A 78 1.79 23.15 12.13
CA ARG A 78 3.14 22.86 11.68
C ARG A 78 3.44 21.38 11.89
N LEU A 79 3.90 20.70 10.84
CA LEU A 79 4.30 19.30 10.92
C LEU A 79 5.82 19.22 11.16
N PRO A 80 6.29 18.35 12.07
CA PRO A 80 7.72 18.14 12.32
C PRO A 80 8.38 17.19 11.30
N TYR A 81 7.71 16.86 10.20
CA TYR A 81 8.20 15.99 9.14
C TYR A 81 7.73 16.52 7.76
N HIS A 82 8.38 16.07 6.70
CA HIS A 82 8.00 16.46 5.35
C HIS A 82 6.89 15.58 4.78
N VAL A 83 5.99 16.21 4.03
CA VAL A 83 4.96 15.53 3.23
C VAL A 83 5.28 15.74 1.76
N HIS A 84 5.56 14.63 1.07
CA HIS A 84 5.87 14.61 -0.36
C HIS A 84 4.59 14.28 -1.14
N PHE A 85 4.09 15.24 -1.91
CA PHE A 85 2.90 15.05 -2.73
C PHE A 85 3.28 14.56 -4.12
N LYS A 86 2.62 13.49 -4.56
CA LYS A 86 2.72 12.88 -5.89
C LYS A 86 1.34 12.98 -6.55
N GLU A 87 1.08 14.12 -7.19
CA GLU A 87 -0.20 14.36 -7.85
C GLU A 87 -0.27 13.60 -9.17
N ILE A 88 -1.39 12.88 -9.33
CA ILE A 88 -1.68 11.99 -10.44
C ILE A 88 -2.81 12.62 -11.26
N ASP A 89 -2.57 12.78 -12.53
CA ASP A 89 -3.54 13.16 -13.56
C ASP A 89 -3.70 12.03 -14.60
N GLU A 90 -4.53 12.24 -15.61
CA GLU A 90 -4.79 11.25 -16.65
C GLU A 90 -3.54 10.83 -17.45
N HIS A 91 -2.47 11.65 -17.43
CA HIS A 91 -1.20 11.37 -18.13
C HIS A 91 -0.19 10.62 -17.27
N LYS A 92 -0.47 10.47 -15.96
CA LYS A 92 0.42 9.82 -14.97
C LYS A 92 -0.17 8.53 -14.40
N LEU A 93 -1.04 7.89 -15.16
CA LEU A 93 -1.59 6.56 -14.83
C LEU A 93 -0.57 5.45 -15.12
N GLY A 94 -0.85 4.25 -14.66
CA GLY A 94 0.06 3.11 -14.75
C GLY A 94 0.86 2.94 -13.46
N LEU A 95 2.16 2.69 -13.55
CA LEU A 95 3.02 2.51 -12.38
C LEU A 95 3.26 3.86 -11.69
N VAL A 96 2.70 4.05 -10.48
CA VAL A 96 2.79 5.30 -9.72
C VAL A 96 3.75 5.23 -8.54
N MET A 97 4.06 4.03 -8.07
CA MET A 97 5.02 3.78 -7.00
C MET A 97 5.65 2.40 -7.13
N GLU A 98 6.95 2.32 -6.91
CA GLU A 98 7.65 1.05 -6.80
C GLU A 98 8.78 1.14 -5.75
N ASN A 99 8.98 0.05 -5.03
CA ASN A 99 10.13 -0.18 -4.17
C ASN A 99 10.52 -1.67 -4.21
N ASP A 100 11.43 -2.09 -3.34
CA ASP A 100 11.90 -3.47 -3.20
C ASP A 100 10.82 -4.48 -2.80
N LYS A 101 9.70 -4.03 -2.22
CA LYS A 101 8.63 -4.90 -1.70
C LYS A 101 7.33 -4.84 -2.50
N PHE A 102 7.00 -3.67 -3.06
CA PHE A 102 5.70 -3.42 -3.68
C PHE A 102 5.82 -2.56 -4.93
N ALA A 103 4.91 -2.81 -5.87
CA ALA A 103 4.58 -1.91 -6.96
C ALA A 103 3.11 -1.50 -6.84
N VAL A 104 2.78 -0.23 -7.11
CA VAL A 104 1.40 0.27 -7.12
C VAL A 104 1.10 0.85 -8.49
N TYR A 105 0.06 0.33 -9.09
CA TYR A 105 -0.48 0.79 -10.37
C TYR A 105 -1.78 1.54 -10.14
N ALA A 106 -2.01 2.56 -10.95
CA ALA A 106 -3.20 3.41 -10.94
C ALA A 106 -3.91 3.34 -12.30
N ASP A 107 -5.22 3.34 -12.30
CA ASP A 107 -6.04 3.47 -13.51
C ASP A 107 -7.26 4.34 -13.23
N LYS A 108 -7.77 5.03 -14.27
CA LYS A 108 -8.93 5.91 -14.15
C LYS A 108 -10.22 5.10 -14.02
N LEU A 109 -10.98 5.44 -13.01
CA LEU A 109 -12.33 4.89 -12.79
C LEU A 109 -13.41 5.84 -13.36
N ASP A 110 -14.64 5.33 -13.39
CA ASP A 110 -15.80 6.09 -13.89
C ASP A 110 -16.66 6.59 -12.73
N HIS A 111 -16.37 7.79 -12.28
CA HIS A 111 -17.10 8.50 -11.25
C HIS A 111 -17.44 9.90 -11.70
N THR A 112 -18.16 10.68 -10.88
CA THR A 112 -18.58 12.06 -11.17
C THR A 112 -17.43 13.06 -11.28
N ILE A 113 -16.30 12.76 -10.62
CA ILE A 113 -15.04 13.49 -10.72
C ILE A 113 -13.90 12.50 -11.04
N PHE A 114 -12.71 13.01 -11.34
CA PHE A 114 -11.53 12.16 -11.56
C PHE A 114 -11.29 11.27 -10.36
N CYS A 115 -11.41 9.96 -10.57
CA CYS A 115 -11.26 8.92 -9.56
C CYS A 115 -10.25 7.88 -10.02
N ILE A 116 -9.44 7.39 -9.10
CA ILE A 116 -8.32 6.49 -9.31
C ILE A 116 -8.57 5.18 -8.56
N GLY A 117 -8.49 4.06 -9.30
CA GLY A 117 -8.35 2.75 -8.69
C GLY A 117 -6.86 2.39 -8.55
N TYR A 118 -6.52 1.70 -7.49
CA TYR A 118 -5.15 1.29 -7.21
C TYR A 118 -5.03 -0.24 -7.16
N ARG A 119 -3.97 -0.77 -7.80
CA ARG A 119 -3.56 -2.16 -7.72
C ARG A 119 -2.19 -2.24 -7.06
N VAL A 120 -2.13 -2.85 -5.90
CA VAL A 120 -0.91 -3.09 -5.12
C VAL A 120 -0.44 -4.50 -5.40
N VAL A 121 0.76 -4.62 -5.92
CA VAL A 121 1.41 -5.90 -6.22
C VAL A 121 2.60 -6.07 -5.27
N GLN A 122 2.53 -7.06 -4.40
CA GLN A 122 3.68 -7.46 -3.60
C GLN A 122 4.66 -8.20 -4.51
N LYS A 123 5.94 -7.87 -4.44
CA LYS A 123 6.99 -8.63 -5.12
C LYS A 123 7.11 -10.03 -4.49
N ASP A 124 7.52 -11.00 -5.27
CA ASP A 124 7.70 -12.36 -4.79
C ASP A 124 8.69 -12.37 -3.60
N LEU A 125 8.38 -13.17 -2.62
CA LEU A 125 9.23 -13.34 -1.44
C LEU A 125 10.24 -14.44 -1.71
N GLU A 126 11.50 -14.15 -1.44
CA GLU A 126 12.56 -15.15 -1.51
C GLU A 126 12.24 -16.36 -0.61
N GLY A 127 12.77 -17.50 -0.96
CA GLY A 127 12.65 -18.71 -0.16
C GLY A 127 13.22 -18.51 1.24
N THR A 128 12.61 -19.18 2.20
CA THR A 128 13.05 -19.15 3.60
C THR A 128 14.06 -20.26 3.83
N LEU A 129 15.16 -19.94 4.50
CA LEU A 129 16.17 -20.90 4.90
C LEU A 129 15.63 -21.83 6.01
N ASP A 130 15.76 -23.14 5.84
CA ASP A 130 15.46 -24.13 6.89
C ASP A 130 16.65 -24.25 7.84
N ALA A 131 16.63 -23.41 8.88
CA ALA A 131 17.70 -23.37 9.87
C ALA A 131 17.81 -24.64 10.68
N GLU A 132 16.71 -25.33 10.93
CA GLU A 132 16.71 -26.58 11.69
C GLU A 132 17.32 -27.75 10.89
N ALA A 133 16.93 -27.84 9.59
CA ALA A 133 17.54 -28.82 8.69
C ALA A 133 19.05 -28.59 8.52
N LEU A 134 19.49 -27.33 8.42
CA LEU A 134 20.91 -26.99 8.34
C LEU A 134 21.68 -27.40 9.59
N LYS A 135 21.13 -27.16 10.79
CA LYS A 135 21.74 -27.63 12.05
C LYS A 135 21.82 -29.14 12.08
N ALA A 136 20.76 -29.84 11.68
CA ALA A 136 20.74 -31.30 11.61
C ALA A 136 21.77 -31.85 10.61
N ALA A 137 22.06 -31.11 9.53
CA ALA A 137 23.13 -31.43 8.57
C ALA A 137 24.56 -31.04 9.05
N GLY A 138 24.71 -30.59 10.30
CA GLY A 138 26.00 -30.26 10.89
C GLY A 138 26.55 -28.87 10.51
N VAL A 139 25.74 -27.99 9.90
CA VAL A 139 26.20 -26.64 9.57
C VAL A 139 26.23 -25.78 10.83
N PRO A 140 27.41 -25.25 11.23
CA PRO A 140 27.50 -24.36 12.38
C PRO A 140 26.79 -23.04 12.13
N PHE A 141 26.06 -22.52 13.14
CA PHE A 141 25.42 -21.22 13.04
C PHE A 141 26.48 -20.13 12.87
N GLY A 142 26.32 -19.32 11.79
CA GLY A 142 27.28 -18.26 11.49
C GLY A 142 27.29 -17.85 10.03
N PRO A 143 28.43 -17.39 9.50
CA PRO A 143 28.55 -16.88 8.13
C PRO A 143 28.06 -17.83 7.03
N LEU A 144 28.20 -19.15 7.25
CA LEU A 144 27.77 -20.19 6.31
C LEU A 144 26.23 -20.12 6.06
N PHE A 145 25.43 -19.83 7.10
CA PHE A 145 24.00 -19.63 6.93
C PHE A 145 23.69 -18.49 5.97
N GLY A 146 24.47 -17.40 6.02
CA GLY A 146 24.33 -16.27 5.09
C GLY A 146 24.68 -16.66 3.65
N GLN A 147 25.75 -17.44 3.44
CA GLN A 147 26.15 -17.93 2.12
C GLN A 147 25.07 -18.85 1.52
N ILE A 148 24.61 -19.83 2.32
CA ILE A 148 23.54 -20.75 1.89
C ILE A 148 22.26 -19.98 1.60
N LYS A 149 21.85 -19.02 2.44
CA LYS A 149 20.68 -18.18 2.20
C LYS A 149 20.77 -17.43 0.88
N ASN A 150 21.98 -17.03 0.48
CA ASN A 150 22.23 -16.35 -0.81
C ASN A 150 22.39 -17.34 -1.99
N GLY A 151 22.05 -18.61 -1.79
CA GLY A 151 22.08 -19.64 -2.84
C GLY A 151 23.46 -20.22 -3.12
N GLN A 152 24.47 -20.00 -2.25
CA GLN A 152 25.81 -20.52 -2.42
C GLN A 152 25.96 -21.89 -1.75
N ASP A 153 26.38 -22.88 -2.52
CA ASP A 153 26.78 -24.17 -1.98
C ASP A 153 28.03 -24.01 -1.12
N VAL A 154 28.12 -24.74 0.00
CA VAL A 154 29.27 -24.69 0.90
C VAL A 154 29.80 -26.10 1.15
N VAL A 155 31.09 -26.18 1.51
CA VAL A 155 31.75 -27.43 1.94
C VAL A 155 32.18 -27.25 3.39
N LEU A 156 31.77 -28.15 4.26
CA LEU A 156 32.15 -28.17 5.67
C LEU A 156 33.60 -28.67 5.85
N GLU A 157 34.15 -28.46 7.02
CA GLU A 157 35.55 -28.87 7.36
C GLU A 157 35.77 -30.37 7.21
N ASP A 158 34.74 -31.19 7.43
CA ASP A 158 34.76 -32.65 7.26
C ASP A 158 34.61 -33.10 5.79
N GLY A 159 34.52 -32.16 4.84
CA GLY A 159 34.33 -32.43 3.42
C GLY A 159 32.87 -32.60 2.98
N THR A 160 31.89 -32.51 3.89
CA THR A 160 30.47 -32.60 3.58
C THR A 160 30.04 -31.42 2.70
N LYS A 161 29.45 -31.72 1.55
CA LYS A 161 28.92 -30.70 0.64
C LYS A 161 27.47 -30.41 0.96
N ILE A 162 27.16 -29.14 1.24
CA ILE A 162 25.81 -28.62 1.49
C ILE A 162 25.35 -27.89 0.23
N ILE A 163 24.27 -28.38 -0.39
CA ILE A 163 23.67 -27.80 -1.56
C ILE A 163 22.59 -26.79 -1.13
N ALA A 164 22.81 -25.52 -1.36
CA ALA A 164 21.97 -24.43 -0.83
C ALA A 164 20.47 -24.59 -1.16
N LYS A 165 20.14 -24.99 -2.39
CA LYS A 165 18.75 -25.17 -2.85
C LYS A 165 17.96 -26.21 -2.06
N ASP A 166 18.63 -27.18 -1.41
CA ASP A 166 17.97 -28.25 -0.66
C ASP A 166 17.50 -27.76 0.73
N PHE A 167 18.01 -26.60 1.16
CA PHE A 167 17.71 -25.97 2.44
C PHE A 167 16.97 -24.63 2.31
N ILE A 168 16.61 -24.23 1.10
CA ILE A 168 15.85 -23.01 0.83
C ILE A 168 14.48 -23.41 0.25
N SER A 169 13.40 -22.98 0.91
CA SER A 169 12.06 -23.23 0.39
C SER A 169 11.86 -22.53 -0.96
N ALA A 170 10.91 -23.01 -1.76
CA ALA A 170 10.53 -22.30 -2.97
C ALA A 170 10.10 -20.85 -2.65
N PRO A 171 10.37 -19.87 -3.55
CA PRO A 171 9.88 -18.53 -3.43
C PRO A 171 8.34 -18.50 -3.28
N LYS A 172 7.83 -17.65 -2.43
CA LYS A 172 6.39 -17.46 -2.26
C LYS A 172 5.91 -16.33 -3.15
N LYS A 173 4.92 -16.61 -3.98
CA LYS A 173 4.31 -15.59 -4.83
C LYS A 173 3.75 -14.45 -3.99
N GLY A 174 4.07 -13.23 -4.37
CA GLY A 174 3.54 -12.02 -3.76
C GLY A 174 2.03 -11.92 -3.94
N LYS A 175 1.39 -11.21 -3.00
CA LYS A 175 -0.05 -10.98 -3.01
C LYS A 175 -0.42 -9.75 -3.81
N VAL A 176 -1.60 -9.77 -4.39
CA VAL A 176 -2.16 -8.66 -5.17
C VAL A 176 -3.44 -8.19 -4.52
N ILE A 177 -3.49 -6.91 -4.17
CA ILE A 177 -4.67 -6.27 -3.60
C ILE A 177 -5.09 -5.12 -4.53
N THR A 178 -6.35 -5.11 -4.92
CA THR A 178 -6.93 -4.01 -5.69
C THR A 178 -7.93 -3.26 -4.82
N ILE A 179 -7.77 -1.94 -4.76
CA ILE A 179 -8.67 -1.02 -4.07
C ILE A 179 -9.23 -0.07 -5.12
N LEU A 180 -10.54 -0.12 -5.31
CA LEU A 180 -11.25 0.78 -6.18
C LEU A 180 -11.88 1.88 -5.31
N GLY A 181 -11.82 3.12 -5.80
CA GLY A 181 -12.62 4.21 -5.25
C GLY A 181 -14.07 4.10 -5.72
N ASP A 182 -14.80 5.18 -5.57
CA ASP A 182 -16.18 5.27 -6.06
C ASP A 182 -16.22 5.15 -7.58
N THR A 183 -17.05 4.26 -8.08
CA THR A 183 -17.06 3.96 -9.52
C THR A 183 -18.28 3.18 -9.97
N ARG A 184 -18.69 3.46 -11.19
CA ARG A 184 -19.45 2.47 -11.99
C ARG A 184 -18.51 1.37 -12.45
N LYS A 185 -19.06 0.23 -12.85
CA LYS A 185 -18.28 -0.82 -13.50
C LYS A 185 -17.66 -0.31 -14.80
N THR A 186 -16.33 -0.43 -14.92
CA THR A 186 -15.55 0.00 -16.10
C THR A 186 -14.58 -1.08 -16.55
N ASN A 187 -14.03 -0.93 -17.75
CA ASN A 187 -12.93 -1.78 -18.20
C ASN A 187 -11.68 -1.61 -17.31
N ALA A 188 -11.47 -0.42 -16.73
CA ALA A 188 -10.38 -0.15 -15.81
C ALA A 188 -10.56 -0.94 -14.50
N SER A 189 -11.77 -0.94 -13.90
CA SER A 189 -12.03 -1.72 -12.68
C SER A 189 -11.82 -3.21 -12.91
N VAL A 190 -12.19 -3.73 -14.10
CA VAL A 190 -11.94 -5.13 -14.47
C VAL A 190 -10.44 -5.40 -14.63
N ARG A 191 -9.69 -4.55 -15.36
CA ARG A 191 -8.23 -4.72 -15.52
C ARG A 191 -7.50 -4.70 -14.18
N LEU A 192 -7.82 -3.75 -13.31
CA LEU A 192 -7.21 -3.65 -11.99
C LEU A 192 -7.52 -4.86 -11.11
N GLY A 193 -8.77 -5.37 -11.17
CA GLY A 193 -9.24 -6.49 -10.36
C GLY A 193 -8.81 -7.86 -10.85
N LEU A 194 -8.45 -8.00 -12.14
CA LEU A 194 -8.16 -9.30 -12.72
C LEU A 194 -6.97 -9.97 -12.03
N GLY A 195 -7.19 -11.19 -11.51
CA GLY A 195 -6.15 -11.96 -10.81
C GLY A 195 -5.70 -11.34 -9.48
N ALA A 196 -6.46 -10.43 -8.88
CA ALA A 196 -6.19 -9.96 -7.52
C ALA A 196 -6.55 -11.05 -6.49
N ASP A 197 -5.73 -11.18 -5.44
CA ASP A 197 -6.06 -12.03 -4.28
C ASP A 197 -7.18 -11.40 -3.44
N VAL A 198 -7.22 -10.05 -3.39
CA VAL A 198 -8.26 -9.28 -2.69
C VAL A 198 -8.71 -8.13 -3.58
N LEU A 199 -10.00 -7.98 -3.73
CA LEU A 199 -10.65 -6.85 -4.39
C LEU A 199 -11.52 -6.10 -3.36
N VAL A 200 -11.21 -4.83 -3.15
CA VAL A 200 -12.04 -3.89 -2.39
C VAL A 200 -12.80 -3.03 -3.39
N HIS A 201 -14.11 -3.14 -3.41
CA HIS A 201 -15.01 -2.43 -4.32
C HIS A 201 -16.16 -1.83 -3.53
N GLU A 202 -16.59 -0.64 -3.91
CA GLU A 202 -17.78 -0.02 -3.33
C GLU A 202 -19.05 -0.76 -3.76
N SER A 203 -20.09 -0.62 -2.96
CA SER A 203 -21.47 -1.03 -3.24
C SER A 203 -22.37 -0.06 -2.50
N THR A 204 -22.37 1.19 -2.96
CA THR A 204 -23.06 2.32 -2.31
C THR A 204 -24.56 2.16 -2.38
N TYR A 205 -25.06 1.53 -3.42
CA TYR A 205 -26.48 1.29 -3.65
C TYR A 205 -26.80 -0.21 -3.63
N GLY A 206 -28.06 -0.52 -3.36
CA GLY A 206 -28.55 -1.90 -3.36
C GLY A 206 -29.25 -2.30 -4.67
N LYS A 207 -29.63 -3.57 -4.73
CA LYS A 207 -30.41 -4.10 -5.85
C LYS A 207 -31.74 -3.34 -5.98
N GLY A 208 -32.01 -2.86 -7.16
CA GLY A 208 -33.20 -2.02 -7.49
C GLY A 208 -32.88 -0.53 -7.64
N ASP A 209 -31.70 -0.10 -7.17
CA ASP A 209 -31.26 1.30 -7.25
C ASP A 209 -30.27 1.57 -8.41
N GLU A 210 -30.20 0.67 -9.40
CA GLU A 210 -29.21 0.71 -10.49
C GLU A 210 -29.22 2.05 -11.26
N LYS A 211 -30.43 2.65 -11.42
CA LYS A 211 -30.57 3.94 -12.11
C LYS A 211 -29.93 5.07 -11.30
N ILE A 212 -30.17 5.09 -9.98
CA ILE A 212 -29.62 6.09 -9.07
C ILE A 212 -28.09 5.90 -8.96
N ALA A 213 -27.64 4.66 -8.74
CA ALA A 213 -26.22 4.33 -8.73
C ALA A 213 -25.52 4.84 -9.99
N LYS A 214 -26.08 4.55 -11.16
CA LYS A 214 -25.53 5.00 -12.43
C LYS A 214 -25.48 6.53 -12.55
N SER A 215 -26.52 7.25 -12.11
CA SER A 215 -26.55 8.72 -12.20
C SER A 215 -25.52 9.39 -11.28
N HIS A 216 -25.19 8.79 -10.14
CA HIS A 216 -24.26 9.32 -9.17
C HIS A 216 -22.83 8.74 -9.31
N GLY A 217 -22.60 7.88 -10.29
CA GLY A 217 -21.25 7.35 -10.55
C GLY A 217 -20.84 6.22 -9.61
N HIS A 218 -21.82 5.44 -9.14
CA HIS A 218 -21.60 4.35 -8.18
C HIS A 218 -22.05 2.98 -8.71
N SER A 219 -21.74 1.96 -7.94
CA SER A 219 -22.12 0.56 -8.16
C SER A 219 -23.22 0.09 -7.17
N THR A 220 -23.84 -1.04 -7.50
CA THR A 220 -24.81 -1.77 -6.66
C THR A 220 -24.26 -3.09 -6.19
#